data_3a0eaf4243d68ef7ff10a13f2fd1fb45
#
_entry.id   3a0eaf4243d68ef7ff10a13f2fd1fb45
#
_cell.length_a   1.000
_cell.length_b   1.000
_cell.length_c   1.000
_cell.angle_alpha   90.00
_cell.angle_beta   90.00
_cell.angle_gamma   90.00
#
_symmetry.space_group_name_H-M   'P 1'
#
loop_
_entity.id
_entity.type
_entity.pdbx_description
1 polymer ?
#
loop_
_entity_poly.entity_id
_entity_poly.type
_entity_poly.pdbx_seq_one_letter_code
_entity_poly.pdbx_strand_id
1 'polypeptide(L)'
;MRTVAEGAETRVTKILLVIENRLLREMMTAIFRKQADFQLLDSIRSYEAGYKQAACSCCDILVADQASAAVFPANFISDFLVRSPAKKAILFGMEEDTEMFLQAVRSGVSGYLLGDASAEETIAAVRSVAAGEAVCPPRLCHHLFRFVARMTREGSMILNQRLCMRLGLTARQQQLIALLARGFTNKEIAESMRISEFTVKNHVHRIMRRLNAQSRYAAVQTVCENNLVSTV
;
A
#
# COMPACT_ATOMS: atom_id res chain seq x y z
N MET A 1 -39.30 -21.41 -22.39
CA MET A 1 -38.30 -20.38 -22.11
C MET A 1 -37.10 -21.04 -21.39
N ARG A 2 -36.03 -21.24 -22.11
CA ARG A 2 -34.77 -21.82 -21.56
C ARG A 2 -33.92 -20.68 -21.03
N THR A 3 -33.76 -20.60 -19.74
CA THR A 3 -32.76 -19.70 -19.11
C THR A 3 -31.40 -20.39 -19.22
N VAL A 4 -30.59 -19.87 -20.10
CA VAL A 4 -29.16 -20.26 -20.21
C VAL A 4 -28.48 -19.70 -19.00
N ALA A 5 -28.04 -20.55 -18.07
CA ALA A 5 -27.05 -20.18 -17.06
C ALA A 5 -25.73 -20.05 -17.80
N GLU A 6 -25.31 -18.81 -18.06
CA GLU A 6 -23.94 -18.51 -18.48
C GLU A 6 -22.97 -19.02 -17.40
N GLY A 7 -22.19 -20.03 -17.78
CA GLY A 7 -21.13 -20.56 -16.95
C GLY A 7 -20.11 -19.46 -16.71
N ALA A 8 -20.03 -18.98 -15.47
CA ALA A 8 -18.89 -18.18 -15.02
C ALA A 8 -17.65 -19.07 -15.21
N GLU A 9 -16.81 -18.76 -16.20
CA GLU A 9 -15.48 -19.33 -16.32
C GLU A 9 -14.76 -19.06 -15.01
N THR A 10 -14.52 -20.10 -14.25
CA THR A 10 -13.81 -20.00 -12.96
C THR A 10 -12.39 -19.55 -13.27
N ARG A 11 -12.15 -18.26 -13.20
CA ARG A 11 -10.82 -17.69 -13.45
C ARG A 11 -9.82 -18.30 -12.47
N VAL A 12 -8.88 -19.08 -12.99
CA VAL A 12 -7.84 -19.72 -12.19
C VAL A 12 -6.89 -18.65 -11.66
N THR A 13 -6.77 -18.55 -10.33
CA THR A 13 -5.90 -17.58 -9.66
C THR A 13 -4.46 -18.10 -9.63
N LYS A 14 -3.54 -17.33 -10.21
CA LYS A 14 -2.11 -17.66 -10.26
C LYS A 14 -1.39 -17.16 -9.02
N ILE A 15 -0.82 -18.09 -8.25
CA ILE A 15 -0.22 -17.81 -6.94
C ILE A 15 1.28 -18.06 -6.97
N LEU A 16 2.05 -17.12 -6.41
CA LEU A 16 3.45 -17.29 -6.08
C LEU A 16 3.60 -17.39 -4.55
N LEU A 17 4.19 -18.49 -4.06
CA LEU A 17 4.49 -18.67 -2.64
C LEU A 17 5.94 -18.27 -2.35
N VAL A 18 6.14 -17.44 -1.33
CA VAL A 18 7.47 -17.10 -0.80
C VAL A 18 7.48 -17.43 0.69
N ILE A 19 8.03 -18.57 1.05
CA ILE A 19 8.00 -19.12 2.41
C ILE A 19 9.39 -19.61 2.79
N GLU A 20 9.97 -19.06 3.86
CA GLU A 20 11.31 -19.43 4.31
C GLU A 20 11.33 -20.85 4.93
N ASN A 21 10.36 -21.15 5.80
CA ASN A 21 10.27 -22.47 6.43
C ASN A 21 9.89 -23.54 5.41
N ARG A 22 10.79 -24.54 5.26
CA ARG A 22 10.63 -25.64 4.29
C ARG A 22 9.36 -26.46 4.51
N LEU A 23 9.10 -26.87 5.76
CA LEU A 23 7.95 -27.70 6.07
C LEU A 23 6.64 -26.97 5.78
N LEU A 24 6.55 -25.71 6.23
CA LEU A 24 5.39 -24.85 5.97
C LEU A 24 5.18 -24.64 4.47
N ARG A 25 6.25 -24.44 3.70
CA ARG A 25 6.19 -24.30 2.25
C ARG A 25 5.67 -25.55 1.56
N GLU A 26 6.15 -26.74 1.96
CA GLU A 26 5.69 -28.01 1.40
C GLU A 26 4.20 -28.26 1.76
N MET A 27 3.79 -27.96 2.98
CA MET A 27 2.39 -28.05 3.42
C MET A 27 1.48 -27.11 2.63
N MET A 28 1.83 -25.84 2.55
CA MET A 28 1.04 -24.83 1.81
C MET A 28 0.97 -25.13 0.31
N THR A 29 2.08 -25.63 -0.25
CA THR A 29 2.11 -26.12 -1.64
C THR A 29 1.11 -27.25 -1.86
N ALA A 30 1.08 -28.25 -0.95
CA ALA A 30 0.17 -29.38 -1.05
C ALA A 30 -1.31 -28.94 -0.89
N ILE A 31 -1.58 -28.00 0.01
CA ILE A 31 -2.92 -27.45 0.26
C ILE A 31 -3.43 -26.68 -0.97
N PHE A 32 -2.62 -25.79 -1.53
CA PHE A 32 -3.03 -24.96 -2.67
C PHE A 32 -3.18 -25.76 -3.96
N ARG A 33 -2.35 -26.78 -4.19
CA ARG A 33 -2.48 -27.67 -5.35
C ARG A 33 -3.75 -28.51 -5.36
N LYS A 34 -4.40 -28.69 -4.21
CA LYS A 34 -5.69 -29.41 -4.11
C LYS A 34 -6.88 -28.53 -4.53
N GLN A 35 -6.68 -27.22 -4.66
CA GLN A 35 -7.74 -26.30 -5.06
C GLN A 35 -7.81 -26.20 -6.58
N ALA A 36 -8.98 -26.48 -7.17
CA ALA A 36 -9.17 -26.46 -8.62
C ALA A 36 -9.11 -25.03 -9.22
N ASP A 37 -9.40 -24.02 -8.40
CA ASP A 37 -9.40 -22.62 -8.73
C ASP A 37 -8.04 -21.91 -8.54
N PHE A 38 -7.00 -22.66 -8.10
CA PHE A 38 -5.66 -22.12 -7.92
C PHE A 38 -4.64 -22.76 -8.87
N GLN A 39 -3.78 -21.93 -9.42
CA GLN A 39 -2.58 -22.36 -10.14
C GLN A 39 -1.35 -21.86 -9.39
N LEU A 40 -0.66 -22.78 -8.71
CA LEU A 40 0.61 -22.48 -8.08
C LEU A 40 1.69 -22.39 -9.15
N LEU A 41 2.24 -21.19 -9.36
CA LEU A 41 3.30 -20.96 -10.35
C LEU A 41 4.64 -21.47 -9.84
N ASP A 42 4.99 -21.09 -8.62
CA ASP A 42 6.21 -21.54 -7.95
C ASP A 42 6.08 -21.43 -6.42
N SER A 43 7.00 -22.09 -5.73
CA SER A 43 7.12 -22.10 -4.27
C SER A 43 8.60 -21.98 -3.90
N ILE A 44 9.00 -20.75 -3.52
CA ILE A 44 10.40 -20.36 -3.38
C ILE A 44 10.76 -20.04 -1.94
N ARG A 45 12.07 -20.21 -1.63
CA ARG A 45 12.60 -20.07 -0.28
C ARG A 45 13.12 -18.65 0.00
N SER A 46 13.80 -18.03 -0.94
CA SER A 46 14.47 -16.76 -0.69
C SER A 46 13.80 -15.61 -1.43
N TYR A 47 13.81 -14.45 -0.80
CA TYR A 47 13.24 -13.25 -1.39
C TYR A 47 13.95 -12.84 -2.69
N GLU A 48 15.27 -13.10 -2.86
CA GLU A 48 15.97 -12.75 -4.10
C GLU A 48 15.45 -13.54 -5.31
N ALA A 49 15.20 -14.84 -5.11
CA ALA A 49 14.54 -15.66 -6.12
C ALA A 49 13.10 -15.19 -6.34
N GLY A 50 12.37 -14.89 -5.26
CA GLY A 50 11.02 -14.35 -5.29
C GLY A 50 10.91 -13.02 -6.01
N TYR A 51 11.85 -12.13 -5.81
CA TYR A 51 11.87 -10.84 -6.50
C TYR A 51 12.04 -11.00 -8.01
N LYS A 52 12.99 -11.81 -8.45
CA LYS A 52 13.22 -12.10 -9.88
C LYS A 52 12.01 -12.80 -10.49
N GLN A 53 11.49 -13.81 -9.81
CA GLN A 53 10.32 -14.58 -10.25
C GLN A 53 9.07 -13.70 -10.28
N ALA A 54 8.79 -12.95 -9.22
CA ALA A 54 7.64 -12.05 -9.14
C ALA A 54 7.70 -10.91 -10.15
N ALA A 55 8.89 -10.39 -10.45
CA ALA A 55 9.08 -9.37 -11.47
C ALA A 55 8.81 -9.87 -12.89
N CYS A 56 9.09 -11.17 -13.13
CA CYS A 56 8.97 -11.80 -14.44
C CYS A 56 7.68 -12.60 -14.62
N SER A 57 7.00 -12.99 -13.52
CA SER A 57 5.87 -13.93 -13.62
C SER A 57 4.52 -13.22 -13.76
N CYS A 58 3.61 -13.90 -14.46
CA CYS A 58 2.21 -13.51 -14.58
C CYS A 58 1.39 -13.92 -13.33
N CYS A 59 1.94 -13.83 -12.10
CA CYS A 59 1.19 -14.15 -10.91
C CYS A 59 0.15 -13.08 -10.61
N ASP A 60 -1.01 -13.50 -10.12
CA ASP A 60 -2.07 -12.61 -9.65
C ASP A 60 -1.86 -12.25 -8.18
N ILE A 61 -1.42 -13.22 -7.37
CA ILE A 61 -1.24 -13.06 -5.92
C ILE A 61 0.13 -13.57 -5.45
N LEU A 62 0.82 -12.73 -4.70
CA LEU A 62 1.98 -13.09 -3.90
C LEU A 62 1.52 -13.47 -2.50
N VAL A 63 1.90 -14.65 -2.02
CA VAL A 63 1.67 -15.08 -0.64
C VAL A 63 3.02 -15.29 0.05
N ALA A 64 3.29 -14.54 1.11
CA ALA A 64 4.56 -14.59 1.83
C ALA A 64 4.36 -14.77 3.33
N ASP A 65 5.28 -15.50 3.99
CA ASP A 65 5.28 -15.66 5.44
C ASP A 65 6.03 -14.50 6.14
N GLN A 66 5.89 -14.42 7.47
CA GLN A 66 6.54 -13.40 8.29
C GLN A 66 8.06 -13.42 8.13
N ALA A 67 8.69 -14.59 8.11
CA ALA A 67 10.13 -14.72 7.98
C ALA A 67 10.64 -14.18 6.64
N SER A 68 9.91 -14.44 5.55
CA SER A 68 10.19 -13.89 4.22
C SER A 68 9.93 -12.38 4.19
N ALA A 69 8.84 -11.92 4.81
CA ALA A 69 8.52 -10.49 4.86
C ALA A 69 9.57 -9.68 5.62
N ALA A 70 10.19 -10.25 6.66
CA ALA A 70 11.25 -9.60 7.43
C ALA A 70 12.56 -9.39 6.64
N VAL A 71 12.84 -10.23 5.63
CA VAL A 71 14.02 -10.11 4.75
C VAL A 71 13.73 -9.34 3.46
N PHE A 72 12.47 -8.99 3.19
CA PHE A 72 12.15 -8.15 2.04
C PHE A 72 12.77 -6.75 2.20
N PRO A 73 13.33 -6.16 1.14
CA PRO A 73 13.60 -4.74 1.15
C PRO A 73 12.36 -3.95 1.51
N ALA A 74 12.52 -2.83 2.23
CA ALA A 74 11.41 -2.00 2.72
C ALA A 74 10.35 -1.66 1.66
N ASN A 75 10.74 -1.61 0.40
CA ASN A 75 9.84 -1.27 -0.73
C ASN A 75 9.47 -2.49 -1.60
N PHE A 76 9.85 -3.72 -1.23
CA PHE A 76 9.64 -4.88 -2.11
C PHE A 76 8.18 -5.07 -2.51
N ILE A 77 7.27 -5.08 -1.51
CA ILE A 77 5.84 -5.29 -1.76
C ILE A 77 5.27 -4.13 -2.58
N SER A 78 5.59 -2.89 -2.22
CA SER A 78 5.13 -1.72 -2.98
C SER A 78 5.67 -1.70 -4.40
N ASP A 79 6.94 -2.04 -4.62
CA ASP A 79 7.54 -2.13 -5.97
C ASP A 79 6.92 -3.27 -6.78
N PHE A 80 6.60 -4.39 -6.13
CA PHE A 80 5.90 -5.52 -6.75
C PHE A 80 4.50 -5.11 -7.23
N LEU A 81 3.76 -4.39 -6.40
CA LEU A 81 2.39 -3.97 -6.69
C LEU A 81 2.33 -2.82 -7.71
N VAL A 82 3.26 -1.87 -7.65
CA VAL A 82 3.33 -0.73 -8.61
C VAL A 82 3.61 -1.21 -10.05
N ARG A 83 4.35 -2.31 -10.22
CA ARG A 83 4.65 -2.85 -11.56
C ARG A 83 3.43 -3.44 -12.26
N SER A 84 2.39 -3.81 -11.54
CA SER A 84 1.13 -4.29 -12.10
C SER A 84 -0.02 -4.04 -11.10
N PRO A 85 -0.97 -3.14 -11.40
CA PRO A 85 -2.11 -2.84 -10.52
C PRO A 85 -3.03 -4.04 -10.27
N ALA A 86 -2.99 -5.05 -11.16
CA ALA A 86 -3.78 -6.28 -11.01
C ALA A 86 -3.19 -7.25 -9.97
N LYS A 87 -1.93 -7.08 -9.57
CA LYS A 87 -1.26 -7.94 -8.59
C LYS A 87 -1.66 -7.58 -7.18
N LYS A 88 -1.74 -8.59 -6.33
CA LYS A 88 -2.11 -8.48 -4.92
C LYS A 88 -1.09 -9.21 -4.04
N ALA A 89 -1.01 -8.82 -2.77
CA ALA A 89 -0.09 -9.45 -1.82
C ALA A 89 -0.84 -9.84 -0.54
N ILE A 90 -0.52 -11.02 -0.03
CA ILE A 90 -1.01 -11.54 1.24
C ILE A 90 0.19 -11.89 2.11
N LEU A 91 0.20 -11.41 3.33
CA LEU A 91 1.12 -11.85 4.39
C LEU A 91 0.39 -12.82 5.31
N PHE A 92 0.99 -13.97 5.60
CA PHE A 92 0.41 -14.96 6.50
C PHE A 92 1.42 -15.41 7.56
N GLY A 93 0.91 -16.06 8.64
CA GLY A 93 1.76 -16.47 9.75
C GLY A 93 2.32 -15.28 10.53
N MET A 94 1.64 -14.14 10.48
CA MET A 94 2.08 -12.89 11.09
C MET A 94 1.78 -12.85 12.58
N GLU A 95 2.58 -12.09 13.32
CA GLU A 95 2.29 -11.75 14.72
C GLU A 95 1.16 -10.73 14.84
N GLU A 96 0.46 -10.74 15.98
CA GLU A 96 -0.54 -9.72 16.32
C GLU A 96 0.14 -8.43 16.77
N ASP A 97 0.86 -7.79 15.85
CA ASP A 97 1.58 -6.53 16.08
C ASP A 97 0.99 -5.40 15.24
N THR A 98 0.61 -4.32 15.92
CA THR A 98 -0.05 -3.17 15.29
C THR A 98 0.87 -2.43 14.32
N GLU A 99 2.16 -2.30 14.64
CA GLU A 99 3.09 -1.54 13.81
C GLU A 99 3.42 -2.30 12.53
N MET A 100 3.70 -3.59 12.65
CA MET A 100 3.92 -4.47 11.51
C MET A 100 2.68 -4.52 10.59
N PHE A 101 1.49 -4.61 11.18
CA PHE A 101 0.23 -4.57 10.42
C PHE A 101 0.08 -3.25 9.64
N LEU A 102 0.24 -2.11 10.31
CA LEU A 102 0.12 -0.81 9.65
C LEU A 102 1.22 -0.58 8.60
N GLN A 103 2.42 -1.12 8.81
CA GLN A 103 3.47 -1.10 7.80
C GLN A 103 3.12 -1.94 6.57
N ALA A 104 2.55 -3.13 6.76
CA ALA A 104 2.06 -3.98 5.69
C ALA A 104 0.95 -3.27 4.88
N VAL A 105 -0.02 -2.66 5.55
CA VAL A 105 -1.08 -1.87 4.90
C VAL A 105 -0.51 -0.71 4.08
N ARG A 106 0.47 0.04 4.61
CA ARG A 106 1.16 1.11 3.88
C ARG A 106 1.89 0.61 2.63
N SER A 107 2.37 -0.63 2.66
CA SER A 107 3.03 -1.27 1.51
C SER A 107 2.03 -1.75 0.45
N GLY A 108 0.71 -1.64 0.69
CA GLY A 108 -0.34 -2.02 -0.24
C GLY A 108 -0.78 -3.49 -0.16
N VAL A 109 -0.45 -4.19 0.92
CA VAL A 109 -0.90 -5.57 1.17
C VAL A 109 -2.43 -5.63 1.21
N SER A 110 -3.00 -6.60 0.51
CA SER A 110 -4.46 -6.83 0.45
C SER A 110 -4.95 -7.87 1.46
N GLY A 111 -4.04 -8.69 2.02
CA GLY A 111 -4.36 -9.69 3.03
C GLY A 111 -3.29 -9.77 4.12
N TYR A 112 -3.74 -9.85 5.37
CA TYR A 112 -2.88 -10.03 6.54
C TYR A 112 -3.49 -11.11 7.44
N LEU A 113 -2.81 -12.22 7.60
CA LEU A 113 -3.25 -13.39 8.37
C LEU A 113 -2.31 -13.65 9.52
N LEU A 114 -2.88 -13.92 10.70
CA LEU A 114 -2.12 -14.25 11.90
C LEU A 114 -1.56 -15.68 11.86
N GLY A 115 -0.62 -15.96 12.74
CA GLY A 115 0.04 -17.27 12.83
C GLY A 115 -0.87 -18.43 13.26
N ASP A 116 -2.03 -18.14 13.84
CA ASP A 116 -3.07 -19.08 14.23
C ASP A 116 -4.12 -19.34 13.13
N ALA A 117 -4.00 -18.70 11.96
CA ALA A 117 -4.92 -18.92 10.85
C ALA A 117 -4.83 -20.35 10.32
N SER A 118 -5.98 -20.99 10.18
CA SER A 118 -6.11 -22.33 9.62
C SER A 118 -5.82 -22.37 8.11
N ALA A 119 -5.60 -23.56 7.58
CA ALA A 119 -5.46 -23.75 6.13
C ALA A 119 -6.70 -23.29 5.36
N GLU A 120 -7.89 -23.55 5.91
CA GLU A 120 -9.17 -23.14 5.31
C GLU A 120 -9.33 -21.61 5.29
N GLU A 121 -8.98 -20.94 6.39
CA GLU A 121 -8.96 -19.47 6.44
C GLU A 121 -7.97 -18.87 5.45
N THR A 122 -6.81 -19.50 5.30
CA THR A 122 -5.81 -19.05 4.31
C THR A 122 -6.32 -19.19 2.87
N ILE A 123 -6.98 -20.32 2.54
CA ILE A 123 -7.61 -20.53 1.23
C ILE A 123 -8.72 -19.51 1.00
N ALA A 124 -9.60 -19.31 2.00
CA ALA A 124 -10.68 -18.34 1.93
C ALA A 124 -10.14 -16.92 1.71
N ALA A 125 -9.08 -16.54 2.41
CA ALA A 125 -8.41 -15.25 2.26
C ALA A 125 -7.86 -15.04 0.84
N VAL A 126 -7.23 -16.07 0.25
CA VAL A 126 -6.76 -16.00 -1.14
C VAL A 126 -7.91 -15.78 -2.11
N ARG A 127 -9.05 -16.46 -1.91
CA ARG A 127 -10.27 -16.27 -2.74
C ARG A 127 -10.86 -14.87 -2.59
N SER A 128 -11.02 -14.38 -1.36
CA SER A 128 -11.50 -13.03 -1.10
C SER A 128 -10.58 -11.98 -1.73
N VAL A 129 -9.28 -12.12 -1.57
CA VAL A 129 -8.31 -11.21 -2.19
C VAL A 129 -8.35 -11.33 -3.71
N ALA A 130 -8.49 -12.53 -4.29
CA ALA A 130 -8.66 -12.70 -5.73
C ALA A 130 -9.91 -11.97 -6.26
N ALA A 131 -11.00 -12.01 -5.51
CA ALA A 131 -12.26 -11.30 -5.82
C ALA A 131 -12.16 -9.77 -5.67
N GLY A 132 -11.07 -9.24 -5.10
CA GLY A 132 -10.87 -7.80 -4.91
C GLY A 132 -11.18 -7.30 -3.52
N GLU A 133 -11.46 -8.18 -2.58
CA GLU A 133 -11.68 -7.85 -1.18
C GLU A 133 -10.34 -7.72 -0.43
N ALA A 134 -10.37 -7.07 0.73
CA ALA A 134 -9.24 -7.04 1.66
C ALA A 134 -9.53 -7.96 2.85
N VAL A 135 -8.50 -8.66 3.32
CA VAL A 135 -8.59 -9.57 4.48
C VAL A 135 -7.70 -9.05 5.61
N CYS A 136 -8.30 -8.82 6.76
CA CYS A 136 -7.63 -8.27 7.93
C CYS A 136 -8.16 -8.96 9.19
N PRO A 137 -7.29 -9.31 10.16
CA PRO A 137 -7.74 -9.83 11.44
C PRO A 137 -8.68 -8.84 12.14
N PRO A 138 -9.86 -9.25 12.62
CA PRO A 138 -10.80 -8.36 13.31
C PRO A 138 -10.17 -7.57 14.46
N ARG A 139 -9.24 -8.20 15.18
CA ARG A 139 -8.48 -7.59 16.30
C ARG A 139 -7.62 -6.40 15.87
N LEU A 140 -7.14 -6.38 14.62
CA LEU A 140 -6.31 -5.31 14.08
C LEU A 140 -7.10 -4.26 13.29
N CYS A 141 -8.34 -4.55 12.86
CA CYS A 141 -9.16 -3.62 12.09
C CYS A 141 -9.36 -2.28 12.79
N HIS A 142 -9.56 -2.26 14.12
CA HIS A 142 -9.76 -1.00 14.84
C HIS A 142 -8.52 -0.09 14.79
N HIS A 143 -7.31 -0.65 14.72
CA HIS A 143 -6.08 0.12 14.54
C HIS A 143 -6.03 0.78 13.16
N LEU A 144 -6.52 0.09 12.12
CA LEU A 144 -6.65 0.67 10.78
C LEU A 144 -7.61 1.87 10.78
N PHE A 145 -8.80 1.74 11.37
CA PHE A 145 -9.74 2.86 11.48
C PHE A 145 -9.15 4.05 12.25
N ARG A 146 -8.45 3.78 13.37
CA ARG A 146 -7.77 4.83 14.14
C ARG A 146 -6.64 5.48 13.34
N PHE A 147 -5.89 4.69 12.58
CA PHE A 147 -4.82 5.19 11.71
C PHE A 147 -5.39 6.12 10.63
N VAL A 148 -6.44 5.70 9.91
CA VAL A 148 -7.11 6.52 8.90
C VAL A 148 -7.70 7.79 9.52
N ALA A 149 -8.40 7.67 10.67
CA ALA A 149 -8.96 8.83 11.39
C ALA A 149 -7.88 9.83 11.84
N ARG A 150 -6.70 9.33 12.25
CA ARG A 150 -5.55 10.17 12.61
C ARG A 150 -4.99 10.88 11.39
N MET A 151 -4.77 10.15 10.29
CA MET A 151 -4.31 10.74 9.03
C MET A 151 -5.23 11.84 8.53
N THR A 152 -6.54 11.66 8.69
CA THR A 152 -7.55 12.66 8.29
C THR A 152 -7.54 13.86 9.23
N ARG A 153 -7.39 13.65 10.55
CA ARG A 153 -7.36 14.74 11.55
C ARG A 153 -6.06 15.53 11.53
N GLU A 154 -4.93 14.86 11.36
CA GLU A 154 -3.60 15.49 11.36
C GLU A 154 -3.33 16.20 10.03
N GLY A 155 -4.27 16.15 9.08
CA GLY A 155 -4.07 16.74 7.75
C GLY A 155 -2.73 16.30 7.15
N SER A 156 -2.36 15.04 7.38
CA SER A 156 -1.11 14.48 6.83
C SER A 156 -1.28 14.33 5.32
N MET A 157 -1.32 15.49 4.66
CA MET A 157 -1.10 15.58 3.24
C MET A 157 0.33 15.13 3.01
N ILE A 158 0.49 13.85 2.67
CA ILE A 158 1.78 13.33 2.20
C ILE A 158 2.08 14.08 0.92
N LEU A 159 2.90 15.12 1.04
CA LEU A 159 3.45 15.82 -0.10
C LEU A 159 4.16 14.80 -0.97
N ASN A 160 3.65 14.60 -2.17
CA ASN A 160 4.31 13.73 -3.13
C ASN A 160 5.66 14.36 -3.49
N GLN A 161 6.74 13.86 -2.88
CA GLN A 161 8.09 14.40 -3.10
C GLN A 161 8.46 14.39 -4.60
N ARG A 162 8.03 13.38 -5.34
CA ARG A 162 8.27 13.31 -6.79
C ARG A 162 7.54 14.43 -7.53
N LEU A 163 6.31 14.73 -7.12
CA LEU A 163 5.55 15.84 -7.69
C LEU A 163 6.17 17.19 -7.30
N CYS A 164 6.55 17.36 -6.04
CA CYS A 164 7.24 18.55 -5.57
C CYS A 164 8.54 18.82 -6.35
N MET A 165 9.31 17.78 -6.65
CA MET A 165 10.50 17.91 -7.51
C MET A 165 10.14 18.26 -8.96
N ARG A 166 9.13 17.62 -9.54
CA ARG A 166 8.65 17.93 -10.91
C ARG A 166 8.15 19.36 -11.02
N LEU A 167 7.49 19.86 -9.99
CA LEU A 167 7.02 21.25 -9.89
C LEU A 167 8.15 22.22 -9.50
N GLY A 168 9.36 21.73 -9.28
CA GLY A 168 10.55 22.49 -8.93
C GLY A 168 10.45 23.20 -7.57
N LEU A 169 9.68 22.68 -6.63
CA LEU A 169 9.57 23.21 -5.28
C LEU A 169 10.82 22.92 -4.46
N THR A 170 11.43 23.95 -3.88
CA THR A 170 12.56 23.77 -2.98
C THR A 170 12.14 23.07 -1.67
N ALA A 171 13.07 22.41 -0.97
CA ALA A 171 12.79 21.76 0.32
C ALA A 171 12.10 22.70 1.32
N ARG A 172 12.49 23.98 1.33
CA ARG A 172 11.88 25.02 2.18
C ARG A 172 10.44 25.35 1.78
N GLN A 173 10.15 25.35 0.49
CA GLN A 173 8.79 25.54 -0.04
C GLN A 173 7.93 24.29 0.23
N GLN A 174 8.50 23.11 0.19
CA GLN A 174 7.81 21.87 0.53
C GLN A 174 7.41 21.83 2.02
N GLN A 175 8.32 22.20 2.93
CA GLN A 175 8.01 22.35 4.36
C GLN A 175 6.88 23.36 4.60
N LEU A 176 6.92 24.49 3.90
CA LEU A 176 5.91 25.53 4.06
C LEU A 176 4.54 25.09 3.54
N ILE A 177 4.47 24.43 2.39
CA ILE A 177 3.20 23.93 1.84
C ILE A 177 2.60 22.81 2.70
N ALA A 178 3.44 22.00 3.37
CA ALA A 178 2.99 21.01 4.34
C ALA A 178 2.31 21.65 5.56
N LEU A 179 2.84 22.78 6.06
CA LEU A 179 2.23 23.53 7.16
C LEU A 179 0.94 24.25 6.71
N LEU A 180 0.93 24.79 5.49
CA LEU A 180 -0.29 25.36 4.89
C LEU A 180 -1.41 24.34 4.77
N ALA A 181 -1.07 23.12 4.34
CA ALA A 181 -1.99 22.01 4.21
C ALA A 181 -2.61 21.59 5.56
N ARG A 182 -1.88 21.74 6.64
CA ARG A 182 -2.33 21.51 8.02
C ARG A 182 -3.18 22.68 8.57
N GLY A 183 -3.40 23.72 7.78
CA GLY A 183 -4.21 24.87 8.16
C GLY A 183 -3.48 25.95 9.00
N PHE A 184 -2.17 25.87 9.15
CA PHE A 184 -1.38 26.83 9.92
C PHE A 184 -1.49 28.25 9.32
N THR A 185 -1.65 29.24 10.18
CA THR A 185 -1.58 30.67 9.82
C THR A 185 -0.15 31.09 9.48
N ASN A 186 0.03 32.21 8.81
CA ASN A 186 1.38 32.71 8.50
C ASN A 186 2.21 32.96 9.75
N LYS A 187 1.58 33.36 10.87
CA LYS A 187 2.24 33.58 12.16
C LYS A 187 2.76 32.27 12.73
N GLU A 188 1.93 31.22 12.78
CA GLU A 188 2.30 29.89 13.27
C GLU A 188 3.38 29.23 12.39
N ILE A 189 3.30 29.43 11.07
CA ILE A 189 4.34 28.99 10.13
C ILE A 189 5.65 29.71 10.39
N ALA A 190 5.60 31.04 10.60
CA ALA A 190 6.77 31.85 10.89
C ALA A 190 7.49 31.38 12.17
N GLU A 191 6.72 31.13 13.21
CA GLU A 191 7.21 30.57 14.49
C GLU A 191 7.83 29.17 14.30
N SER A 192 7.10 28.27 13.64
CA SER A 192 7.53 26.89 13.39
C SER A 192 8.80 26.82 12.54
N MET A 193 8.93 27.68 11.53
CA MET A 193 10.05 27.71 10.60
C MET A 193 11.18 28.65 11.04
N ARG A 194 11.01 29.39 12.15
CA ARG A 194 11.95 30.40 12.66
C ARG A 194 12.32 31.45 11.63
N ILE A 195 11.32 32.01 10.96
CA ILE A 195 11.44 33.10 9.96
C ILE A 195 10.39 34.18 10.23
N SER A 196 10.48 35.32 9.57
CA SER A 196 9.47 36.38 9.70
C SER A 196 8.17 36.03 8.94
N GLU A 197 7.02 36.54 9.40
CA GLU A 197 5.76 36.41 8.66
C GLU A 197 5.83 36.99 7.23
N PHE A 198 6.62 38.05 7.07
CA PHE A 198 6.89 38.65 5.77
C PHE A 198 7.57 37.65 4.82
N THR A 199 8.54 36.89 5.35
CA THR A 199 9.23 35.83 4.61
C THR A 199 8.28 34.71 4.24
N VAL A 200 7.38 34.30 5.16
CA VAL A 200 6.31 33.32 4.87
C VAL A 200 5.41 33.80 3.74
N LYS A 201 4.92 35.04 3.80
CA LYS A 201 4.08 35.61 2.74
C LYS A 201 4.77 35.58 1.37
N ASN A 202 6.05 35.93 1.33
CA ASN A 202 6.84 35.88 0.10
C ASN A 202 6.99 34.46 -0.46
N HIS A 203 7.25 33.47 0.41
CA HIS A 203 7.30 32.07 -0.01
C HIS A 203 5.96 31.56 -0.52
N VAL A 204 4.85 31.87 0.16
CA VAL A 204 3.50 31.53 -0.26
C VAL A 204 3.21 32.13 -1.64
N HIS A 205 3.50 33.40 -1.83
CA HIS A 205 3.28 34.07 -3.12
C HIS A 205 4.10 33.42 -4.26
N ARG A 206 5.36 33.09 -4.00
CA ARG A 206 6.22 32.40 -4.99
C ARG A 206 5.69 30.99 -5.31
N ILE A 207 5.20 30.25 -4.31
CA ILE A 207 4.58 28.93 -4.51
C ILE A 207 3.33 29.08 -5.37
N MET A 208 2.41 30.00 -5.02
CA MET A 208 1.18 30.24 -5.77
C MET A 208 1.46 30.57 -7.24
N ARG A 209 2.41 31.48 -7.49
CA ARG A 209 2.83 31.83 -8.87
C ARG A 209 3.39 30.62 -9.62
N ARG A 210 4.21 29.81 -8.97
CA ARG A 210 4.83 28.62 -9.59
C ARG A 210 3.81 27.55 -9.94
N LEU A 211 2.79 27.39 -9.10
CA LEU A 211 1.70 26.41 -9.28
C LEU A 211 0.54 26.97 -10.10
N ASN A 212 0.63 28.21 -10.57
CA ASN A 212 -0.46 28.95 -11.23
C ASN A 212 -1.77 28.92 -10.41
N ALA A 213 -1.66 28.97 -9.08
CA ALA A 213 -2.76 28.87 -8.16
C ALA A 213 -3.29 30.26 -7.77
N GLN A 214 -4.62 30.46 -7.83
CA GLN A 214 -5.26 31.71 -7.50
C GLN A 214 -5.44 31.96 -6.00
N SER A 215 -5.28 30.91 -5.18
CA SER A 215 -5.39 30.99 -3.73
C SER A 215 -4.42 30.02 -3.04
N ARG A 216 -4.15 30.28 -1.74
CA ARG A 216 -3.35 29.36 -0.90
C ARG A 216 -3.95 27.97 -0.85
N TYR A 217 -5.29 27.88 -0.83
CA TYR A 217 -6.02 26.62 -0.83
C TYR A 217 -5.82 25.85 -2.14
N ALA A 218 -5.98 26.54 -3.27
CA ALA A 218 -5.73 25.96 -4.59
C ALA A 218 -4.27 25.49 -4.74
N ALA A 219 -3.29 26.23 -4.21
CA ALA A 219 -1.90 25.81 -4.23
C ALA A 219 -1.66 24.53 -3.42
N VAL A 220 -2.32 24.38 -2.28
CA VAL A 220 -2.29 23.16 -1.47
C VAL A 220 -2.96 22.02 -2.23
N GLN A 221 -4.16 22.21 -2.78
CA GLN A 221 -4.85 21.19 -3.57
C GLN A 221 -4.00 20.69 -4.74
N THR A 222 -3.42 21.60 -5.54
CA THR A 222 -2.59 21.21 -6.69
C THR A 222 -1.46 20.24 -6.33
N VAL A 223 -0.88 20.38 -5.15
CA VAL A 223 0.21 19.49 -4.69
C VAL A 223 -0.31 18.21 -4.07
N CYS A 224 -1.56 18.17 -3.63
CA CYS A 224 -2.18 17.09 -2.89
C CYS A 224 -3.15 16.24 -3.73
N GLU A 225 -3.90 16.81 -4.65
CA GLU A 225 -4.87 16.10 -5.51
C GLU A 225 -4.21 15.15 -6.50
N ASN A 226 -2.99 15.38 -6.89
CA ASN A 226 -2.25 14.45 -7.75
C ASN A 226 -1.87 13.12 -7.07
N ASN A 227 -2.25 12.90 -5.80
CA ASN A 227 -2.14 11.61 -5.14
C ASN A 227 -3.42 10.74 -5.28
N LEU A 228 -4.54 11.31 -5.73
CA LEU A 228 -5.81 10.58 -5.88
C LEU A 228 -6.10 10.09 -7.31
N VAL A 229 -5.32 10.53 -8.30
CA VAL A 229 -5.58 10.22 -9.73
C VAL A 229 -4.65 9.12 -10.28
N SER A 230 -3.81 8.51 -9.46
CA SER A 230 -2.99 7.36 -9.90
C SER A 230 -3.57 6.01 -9.47
N THR A 231 -4.89 5.95 -9.23
CA THR A 231 -5.58 4.69 -8.94
C THR A 231 -6.87 4.63 -9.78
N VAL A 232 -6.72 4.50 -11.11
CA VAL A 232 -7.71 3.92 -12.00
C VAL A 232 -6.99 3.01 -12.98
#